data_3875751cec5281497bcb8485c166d988
#
_entry.id   3875751cec5281497bcb8485c166d988
#
_cell.length_a   1.000
_cell.length_b   1.000
_cell.length_c   1.000
_cell.angle_alpha   90.00
_cell.angle_beta   90.00
_cell.angle_gamma   90.00
#
_symmetry.space_group_name_H-M   'P 1'
#
loop_
_entity.id
_entity.type
_entity.pdbx_description
1 polymer ?
#
loop_
_entity_poly.entity_id
_entity_poly.type
_entity_poly.pdbx_seq_one_letter_code
_entity_poly.pdbx_strand_id
1 'polypeptide(L)'
;MKKLLSLAMVLALMLSLGVTAFAAPSLRDVNPGNWYYNEVSEMVFSGAIEGYEDGTFKPDQKVTVVEAVTMAARMVDAPTGKNETHWGGVQMEHAYSSGWVDETDVAKTEYGKLVSRELACKIIASALGLKAGEGAQLGFADAASVGEGYLDSVLAMYSNGLLSGYEDN
;
A
#
# COMPACT_ATOMS: atom_id res chain seq x y z
N MET A 1 -1.35 -56.52 -1.42
CA MET A 1 -1.63 -56.00 -0.08
C MET A 1 -0.57 -54.95 0.39
N LYS A 2 0.74 -55.24 0.31
CA LYS A 2 1.79 -54.28 0.77
C LYS A 2 1.80 -52.93 0.02
N LYS A 3 1.49 -52.91 -1.30
CA LYS A 3 1.45 -51.67 -2.11
C LYS A 3 0.24 -50.78 -1.79
N LEU A 4 -0.89 -51.34 -1.38
CA LEU A 4 -2.08 -50.59 -0.97
C LEU A 4 -1.89 -49.96 0.44
N LEU A 5 -1.16 -50.63 1.32
CA LEU A 5 -0.84 -50.08 2.65
C LEU A 5 0.12 -48.88 2.58
N SER A 6 1.10 -48.93 1.63
CA SER A 6 2.05 -47.82 1.47
C SER A 6 1.36 -46.59 0.85
N LEU A 7 0.40 -46.80 -0.07
CA LEU A 7 -0.36 -45.69 -0.68
C LEU A 7 -1.30 -45.02 0.35
N ALA A 8 -1.94 -45.79 1.21
CA ALA A 8 -2.77 -45.27 2.29
C ALA A 8 -1.95 -44.50 3.34
N MET A 9 -0.72 -44.92 3.61
CA MET A 9 0.16 -44.24 4.56
C MET A 9 0.71 -42.93 4.01
N VAL A 10 0.99 -42.84 2.69
CA VAL A 10 1.38 -41.60 2.01
C VAL A 10 0.21 -40.62 1.96
N LEU A 11 -1.00 -41.11 1.69
CA LEU A 11 -2.21 -40.28 1.68
C LEU A 11 -2.54 -39.72 3.07
N ALA A 12 -2.36 -40.52 4.13
CA ALA A 12 -2.54 -40.08 5.53
C ALA A 12 -1.49 -39.05 5.96
N LEU A 13 -0.25 -39.15 5.46
CA LEU A 13 0.81 -38.16 5.71
C LEU A 13 0.51 -36.83 5.00
N MET A 14 -0.07 -36.86 3.81
CA MET A 14 -0.49 -35.66 3.06
C MET A 14 -1.67 -34.92 3.73
N LEU A 15 -2.56 -35.65 4.42
CA LEU A 15 -3.66 -35.03 5.18
C LEU A 15 -3.23 -34.44 6.54
N SER A 16 -2.05 -34.78 7.03
CA SER A 16 -1.52 -34.28 8.31
C SER A 16 -0.65 -33.02 8.17
N LEU A 17 -0.44 -32.53 6.95
CA LEU A 17 0.04 -31.15 6.74
C LEU A 17 -1.14 -30.25 7.13
N GLY A 18 -1.29 -30.01 8.42
CA GLY A 18 -2.23 -29.05 8.96
C GLY A 18 -2.05 -27.76 8.18
N VAL A 19 -3.10 -27.34 7.49
CA VAL A 19 -3.23 -25.97 7.03
C VAL A 19 -3.16 -25.14 8.31
N THR A 20 -1.98 -24.64 8.65
CA THR A 20 -1.88 -23.55 9.60
C THR A 20 -2.64 -22.41 8.92
N ALA A 21 -3.87 -22.23 9.29
CA ALA A 21 -4.59 -21.01 8.99
C ALA A 21 -3.74 -19.91 9.65
N PHE A 22 -2.91 -19.26 8.89
CA PHE A 22 -2.34 -17.98 9.30
C PHE A 22 -3.56 -17.08 9.50
N ALA A 23 -3.95 -16.91 10.77
CA ALA A 23 -4.89 -15.86 11.10
C ALA A 23 -4.23 -14.56 10.64
N ALA A 24 -4.82 -13.89 9.66
CA ALA A 24 -4.37 -12.57 9.28
C ALA A 24 -4.31 -11.73 10.55
N PRO A 25 -3.25 -10.94 10.77
CA PRO A 25 -3.17 -10.08 11.94
C PRO A 25 -4.42 -9.19 11.95
N SER A 26 -5.28 -9.38 12.97
CA SER A 26 -6.51 -8.61 13.09
C SER A 26 -6.21 -7.30 13.80
N LEU A 27 -6.40 -6.19 13.12
CA LEU A 27 -6.34 -4.87 13.73
C LEU A 27 -7.65 -4.62 14.50
N ARG A 28 -7.54 -4.16 15.77
CA ARG A 28 -8.66 -4.13 16.73
C ARG A 28 -9.82 -3.22 16.32
N ASP A 29 -9.56 -2.23 15.51
CA ASP A 29 -10.48 -1.22 15.01
C ASP A 29 -10.90 -1.43 13.54
N VAL A 30 -10.53 -2.57 12.94
CA VAL A 30 -10.93 -2.98 11.59
C VAL A 30 -11.93 -4.13 11.70
N ASN A 31 -13.22 -3.82 11.52
CA ASN A 31 -14.31 -4.77 11.70
C ASN A 31 -15.04 -5.05 10.38
N PRO A 32 -15.65 -6.24 10.20
CA PRO A 32 -16.35 -6.62 8.97
C PRO A 32 -17.47 -5.66 8.53
N GLY A 33 -17.97 -4.81 9.43
CA GLY A 33 -18.98 -3.78 9.11
C GLY A 33 -18.40 -2.46 8.61
N ASN A 34 -17.08 -2.29 8.62
CA ASN A 34 -16.46 -1.07 8.11
C ASN A 34 -16.37 -1.13 6.58
N TRP A 35 -16.64 -0.01 5.90
CA TRP A 35 -16.59 0.07 4.44
C TRP A 35 -15.20 -0.22 3.86
N TYR A 36 -14.14 0.01 4.64
CA TYR A 36 -12.73 -0.22 4.28
C TYR A 36 -12.20 -1.60 4.72
N TYR A 37 -13.05 -2.46 5.28
CA TYR A 37 -12.61 -3.72 5.89
C TYR A 37 -11.85 -4.64 4.93
N ASN A 38 -12.39 -4.84 3.73
CA ASN A 38 -11.80 -5.76 2.76
C ASN A 38 -10.45 -5.23 2.28
N GLU A 39 -10.37 -3.96 1.90
CA GLU A 39 -9.17 -3.31 1.38
C GLU A 39 -8.04 -3.30 2.42
N VAL A 40 -8.36 -2.92 3.65
CA VAL A 40 -7.37 -2.93 4.74
C VAL A 40 -6.93 -4.36 5.06
N SER A 41 -7.85 -5.32 5.09
CA SER A 41 -7.53 -6.73 5.36
C SER A 41 -6.61 -7.33 4.29
N GLU A 42 -6.82 -7.01 3.02
CA GLU A 42 -5.94 -7.43 1.92
C GLU A 42 -4.55 -6.79 2.04
N MET A 43 -4.47 -5.51 2.38
CA MET A 43 -3.21 -4.80 2.56
C MET A 43 -2.43 -5.31 3.78
N VAL A 44 -3.13 -5.71 4.85
CA VAL A 44 -2.51 -6.37 6.02
C VAL A 44 -2.04 -7.78 5.65
N PHE A 45 -2.84 -8.53 4.91
CA PHE A 45 -2.47 -9.88 4.47
C PHE A 45 -1.25 -9.85 3.52
N SER A 46 -1.15 -8.87 2.65
CA SER A 46 0.01 -8.68 1.77
C SER A 46 1.25 -8.14 2.49
N GLY A 47 1.13 -7.70 3.75
CA GLY A 47 2.22 -7.10 4.51
C GLY A 47 2.47 -5.62 4.18
N ALA A 48 1.68 -5.00 3.30
CA ALA A 48 1.81 -3.57 2.98
C ALA A 48 1.43 -2.69 4.17
N ILE A 49 0.46 -3.14 4.99
CA ILE A 49 0.04 -2.50 6.23
C ILE A 49 0.33 -3.44 7.41
N GLU A 50 0.97 -2.92 8.45
CA GLU A 50 1.21 -3.66 9.71
C GLU A 50 0.33 -3.14 10.86
N GLY A 51 -0.20 -1.93 10.74
CA GLY A 51 -0.85 -1.22 11.83
C GLY A 51 0.14 -0.60 12.82
N TYR A 52 -0.39 -0.07 13.90
CA TYR A 52 0.38 0.54 14.97
C TYR A 52 0.75 -0.48 16.06
N GLU A 53 1.73 -0.17 16.91
CA GLU A 53 2.21 -1.02 18.01
C GLU A 53 1.09 -1.40 18.99
N ASP A 54 0.06 -0.56 19.11
CA ASP A 54 -1.13 -0.83 19.93
C ASP A 54 -2.12 -1.82 19.29
N GLY A 55 -1.81 -2.33 18.11
CA GLY A 55 -2.64 -3.28 17.36
C GLY A 55 -3.85 -2.64 16.69
N THR A 56 -3.79 -1.35 16.38
CA THR A 56 -4.85 -0.60 15.66
C THR A 56 -4.41 -0.19 14.26
N PHE A 57 -5.37 0.15 13.41
CA PHE A 57 -5.17 0.76 12.08
C PHE A 57 -5.29 2.29 12.11
N LYS A 58 -6.19 2.81 12.96
CA LYS A 58 -6.53 4.23 13.11
C LYS A 58 -7.05 4.85 11.79
N PRO A 59 -8.20 4.40 11.29
CA PRO A 59 -8.71 4.78 9.96
C PRO A 59 -8.92 6.28 9.78
N ASP A 60 -9.19 7.01 10.85
CA ASP A 60 -9.40 8.46 10.82
C ASP A 60 -8.11 9.26 10.97
N GLN A 61 -6.98 8.60 11.19
CA GLN A 61 -5.69 9.27 11.33
C GLN A 61 -5.14 9.67 9.95
N LYS A 62 -4.70 10.92 9.87
CA LYS A 62 -4.04 11.42 8.65
C LYS A 62 -2.68 10.74 8.48
N VAL A 63 -2.38 10.37 7.24
CA VAL A 63 -1.14 9.69 6.85
C VAL A 63 -0.04 10.70 6.58
N THR A 64 1.17 10.42 7.05
CA THR A 64 2.38 11.19 6.74
C THR A 64 3.05 10.69 5.45
N VAL A 65 3.95 11.50 4.88
CA VAL A 65 4.69 11.10 3.67
C VAL A 65 5.50 9.83 3.91
N VAL A 66 6.20 9.72 5.02
CA VAL A 66 7.00 8.52 5.32
C VAL A 66 6.14 7.27 5.50
N GLU A 67 4.93 7.38 6.08
CA GLU A 67 4.00 6.25 6.17
C GLU A 67 3.50 5.83 4.79
N ALA A 68 3.11 6.78 3.93
CA ALA A 68 2.70 6.50 2.56
C ALA A 68 3.81 5.82 1.75
N VAL A 69 5.04 6.34 1.84
CA VAL A 69 6.22 5.73 1.20
C VAL A 69 6.51 4.34 1.77
N THR A 70 6.35 4.14 3.08
CA THR A 70 6.56 2.82 3.71
C THR A 70 5.58 1.78 3.17
N MET A 71 4.29 2.13 3.09
CA MET A 71 3.28 1.24 2.51
C MET A 71 3.58 0.93 1.04
N ALA A 72 3.90 1.94 0.24
CA ALA A 72 4.28 1.76 -1.16
C ALA A 72 5.53 0.88 -1.33
N ALA A 73 6.56 1.08 -0.50
CA ALA A 73 7.78 0.27 -0.52
C ALA A 73 7.48 -1.21 -0.24
N ARG A 74 6.65 -1.49 0.76
CA ARG A 74 6.24 -2.86 1.10
C ARG A 74 5.42 -3.52 -0.01
N MET A 75 4.57 -2.78 -0.70
CA MET A 75 3.79 -3.31 -1.84
C MET A 75 4.67 -3.83 -2.98
N VAL A 76 5.89 -3.31 -3.13
CA VAL A 76 6.81 -3.65 -4.24
C VAL A 76 8.11 -4.31 -3.74
N ASP A 77 8.13 -4.80 -2.51
CA ASP A 77 9.30 -5.44 -1.88
C ASP A 77 10.56 -4.56 -1.91
N ALA A 78 10.39 -3.24 -1.89
CA ALA A 78 11.48 -2.30 -1.81
C ALA A 78 12.06 -2.22 -0.39
N PRO A 79 13.32 -1.78 -0.22
CA PRO A 79 13.95 -1.70 1.09
C PRO A 79 13.19 -0.80 2.06
N THR A 80 13.01 -1.27 3.30
CA THR A 80 12.41 -0.52 4.40
C THR A 80 13.27 -0.64 5.66
N GLY A 81 13.19 0.33 6.54
CA GLY A 81 13.88 0.32 7.83
C GLY A 81 14.32 1.71 8.29
N LYS A 82 14.96 1.73 9.45
CA LYS A 82 15.53 2.95 10.01
C LYS A 82 16.94 3.19 9.47
N ASN A 83 17.29 4.45 9.29
CA ASN A 83 18.68 4.90 9.16
C ASN A 83 19.11 5.67 10.43
N GLU A 84 20.23 6.38 10.38
CA GLU A 84 20.76 7.14 11.52
C GLU A 84 19.85 8.31 11.94
N THR A 85 19.00 8.82 11.04
CA THR A 85 18.23 10.04 11.25
C THR A 85 16.73 9.80 11.45
N HIS A 86 16.17 8.71 10.89
CA HIS A 86 14.72 8.47 10.90
C HIS A 86 14.36 7.00 10.87
N TRP A 87 13.22 6.62 11.51
CA TRP A 87 12.71 5.25 11.51
C TRP A 87 12.39 4.72 10.11
N GLY A 88 11.96 5.59 9.21
CA GLY A 88 11.65 5.29 7.81
C GLY A 88 12.71 5.80 6.84
N GLY A 89 13.94 6.03 7.29
CA GLY A 89 14.98 6.64 6.48
C GLY A 89 15.36 5.83 5.25
N VAL A 90 15.41 4.50 5.36
CA VAL A 90 15.79 3.61 4.24
C VAL A 90 14.80 3.72 3.08
N GLN A 91 13.49 3.58 3.34
CA GLN A 91 12.48 3.71 2.30
C GLN A 91 12.37 5.12 1.73
N MET A 92 12.62 6.15 2.54
CA MET A 92 12.66 7.52 2.04
C MET A 92 13.86 7.74 1.09
N GLU A 93 15.05 7.27 1.42
CA GLU A 93 16.22 7.31 0.54
C GLU A 93 15.96 6.55 -0.77
N HIS A 94 15.32 5.38 -0.69
CA HIS A 94 14.88 4.63 -1.85
C HIS A 94 13.89 5.42 -2.70
N ALA A 95 12.87 6.04 -2.09
CA ALA A 95 11.86 6.82 -2.79
C ALA A 95 12.46 8.02 -3.54
N TYR A 96 13.42 8.73 -2.94
CA TYR A 96 14.15 9.80 -3.64
C TYR A 96 14.99 9.27 -4.80
N SER A 97 15.77 8.22 -4.58
CA SER A 97 16.65 7.66 -5.61
C SER A 97 15.90 7.04 -6.77
N SER A 98 14.70 6.54 -6.54
CA SER A 98 13.81 5.93 -7.54
C SER A 98 12.83 6.92 -8.16
N GLY A 99 12.83 8.19 -7.73
CA GLY A 99 11.97 9.23 -8.28
C GLY A 99 10.49 9.12 -7.86
N TRP A 100 10.18 8.43 -6.75
CA TRP A 100 8.81 8.40 -6.22
C TRP A 100 8.44 9.72 -5.58
N VAL A 101 9.41 10.40 -4.99
CA VAL A 101 9.32 11.76 -4.46
C VAL A 101 10.61 12.51 -4.79
N ASP A 102 10.54 13.83 -4.73
CA ASP A 102 11.69 14.72 -4.83
C ASP A 102 11.65 15.78 -3.71
N GLU A 103 12.67 16.65 -3.63
CA GLU A 103 12.77 17.65 -2.57
C GLU A 103 11.74 18.79 -2.70
N THR A 104 11.04 18.90 -3.85
CA THR A 104 9.93 19.83 -4.04
C THR A 104 8.63 19.27 -3.46
N ASP A 105 8.48 17.95 -3.42
CA ASP A 105 7.34 17.27 -2.78
C ASP A 105 7.47 17.35 -1.24
N VAL A 106 8.63 16.97 -0.74
CA VAL A 106 8.94 16.93 0.70
C VAL A 106 10.44 17.12 0.93
N ALA A 107 10.82 18.00 1.81
CA ALA A 107 12.22 18.16 2.19
C ALA A 107 12.70 16.98 3.05
N LYS A 108 13.99 16.65 2.96
CA LYS A 108 14.60 15.52 3.72
C LYS A 108 14.48 15.64 5.24
N THR A 109 14.13 16.82 5.74
CA THR A 109 13.88 17.09 7.16
C THR A 109 12.41 17.03 7.57
N GLU A 110 11.49 16.80 6.60
CA GLU A 110 10.03 16.92 6.79
C GLU A 110 9.26 15.61 6.50
N TYR A 111 9.87 14.45 6.70
CA TYR A 111 9.24 13.14 6.44
C TYR A 111 7.92 12.93 7.17
N GLY A 112 7.73 13.59 8.32
CA GLY A 112 6.48 13.60 9.09
C GLY A 112 5.40 14.54 8.57
N LYS A 113 5.62 15.28 7.46
CA LYS A 113 4.60 16.11 6.82
C LYS A 113 3.43 15.24 6.36
N LEU A 114 2.20 15.75 6.50
CA LEU A 114 1.01 15.05 6.00
C LEU A 114 1.07 14.92 4.47
N VAL A 115 0.77 13.73 3.98
CA VAL A 115 0.69 13.48 2.54
C VAL A 115 -0.59 14.09 1.97
N SER A 116 -0.50 14.81 0.85
CA SER A 116 -1.68 15.20 0.08
C SER A 116 -2.17 14.03 -0.78
N ARG A 117 -3.44 14.05 -1.21
CA ARG A 117 -4.00 12.99 -2.08
C ARG A 117 -3.23 12.87 -3.40
N GLU A 118 -2.86 13.97 -4.01
CA GLU A 118 -2.09 13.99 -5.25
C GLU A 118 -0.65 13.49 -5.07
N LEU A 119 0.01 13.82 -3.95
CA LEU A 119 1.33 13.28 -3.63
C LEU A 119 1.26 11.77 -3.32
N ALA A 120 0.21 11.29 -2.66
CA ALA A 120 -0.03 9.86 -2.48
C ALA A 120 -0.18 9.15 -3.83
N CYS A 121 -0.90 9.74 -4.80
CA CYS A 121 -0.98 9.22 -6.16
C CYS A 121 0.40 9.16 -6.83
N LYS A 122 1.25 10.19 -6.68
CA LYS A 122 2.61 10.21 -7.23
C LYS A 122 3.45 9.07 -6.64
N ILE A 123 3.43 8.90 -5.32
CA ILE A 123 4.17 7.84 -4.63
C ILE A 123 3.74 6.46 -5.12
N ILE A 124 2.44 6.17 -5.11
CA ILE A 124 1.90 4.85 -5.47
C ILE A 124 2.10 4.57 -6.97
N ALA A 125 1.77 5.51 -7.84
CA ALA A 125 1.93 5.34 -9.28
C ALA A 125 3.39 5.10 -9.66
N SER A 126 4.32 5.83 -9.04
CA SER A 126 5.75 5.68 -9.28
C SER A 126 6.28 4.34 -8.76
N ALA A 127 5.89 3.93 -7.54
CA ALA A 127 6.28 2.65 -6.97
C ALA A 127 5.80 1.46 -7.81
N LEU A 128 4.56 1.51 -8.29
CA LEU A 128 3.97 0.46 -9.13
C LEU A 128 4.34 0.57 -10.62
N GLY A 129 5.05 1.62 -11.03
CA GLY A 129 5.40 1.85 -12.44
C GLY A 129 4.18 2.10 -13.33
N LEU A 130 3.08 2.64 -12.77
CA LEU A 130 1.85 2.88 -13.51
C LEU A 130 2.01 4.03 -14.50
N LYS A 131 1.31 3.91 -15.62
CA LYS A 131 1.22 4.95 -16.64
C LYS A 131 -0.24 5.22 -16.96
N ALA A 132 -0.54 6.46 -17.31
CA ALA A 132 -1.85 6.82 -17.81
C ALA A 132 -2.14 6.09 -19.14
N GLY A 133 -3.39 5.69 -19.33
CA GLY A 133 -3.85 5.18 -20.63
C GLY A 133 -3.75 6.27 -21.70
N GLU A 134 -3.60 5.85 -22.96
CA GLU A 134 -3.56 6.78 -24.09
C GLU A 134 -4.87 7.60 -24.15
N GLY A 135 -4.75 8.92 -24.20
CA GLY A 135 -5.90 9.83 -24.21
C GLY A 135 -6.69 9.90 -22.89
N ALA A 136 -6.15 9.39 -21.78
CA ALA A 136 -6.80 9.45 -20.49
C ALA A 136 -7.09 10.90 -20.07
N GLN A 137 -8.28 11.13 -19.52
CA GLN A 137 -8.72 12.40 -18.96
C GLN A 137 -9.35 12.16 -17.59
N LEU A 138 -9.17 13.11 -16.68
CA LEU A 138 -9.85 13.05 -15.37
C LEU A 138 -11.32 13.44 -15.55
N GLY A 139 -12.21 12.60 -15.03
CA GLY A 139 -13.65 12.83 -15.03
C GLY A 139 -14.17 13.56 -13.78
N PHE A 140 -13.30 14.19 -12.98
CA PHE A 140 -13.68 14.89 -11.75
C PHE A 140 -14.02 16.35 -12.01
N ALA A 141 -14.97 16.91 -11.27
CA ALA A 141 -15.33 18.32 -11.33
C ALA A 141 -14.16 19.23 -10.92
N ASP A 142 -13.30 18.76 -10.02
CA ASP A 142 -12.13 19.47 -9.50
C ASP A 142 -10.81 19.10 -10.20
N ALA A 143 -10.86 18.41 -11.33
CA ALA A 143 -9.67 17.97 -12.07
C ALA A 143 -8.66 19.11 -12.36
N ALA A 144 -9.16 20.34 -12.56
CA ALA A 144 -8.33 21.52 -12.78
C ALA A 144 -7.55 21.98 -11.53
N SER A 145 -7.89 21.45 -10.35
CA SER A 145 -7.22 21.76 -9.08
C SER A 145 -5.99 20.88 -8.83
N VAL A 146 -5.80 19.82 -9.62
CA VAL A 146 -4.62 18.94 -9.51
C VAL A 146 -3.37 19.73 -9.90
N GLY A 147 -2.37 19.71 -9.03
CA GLY A 147 -1.09 20.36 -9.30
C GLY A 147 -0.40 19.77 -10.53
N GLU A 148 0.19 20.64 -11.36
CA GLU A 148 0.81 20.26 -12.64
C GLU A 148 1.83 19.11 -12.46
N GLY A 149 2.62 19.12 -11.38
CA GLY A 149 3.61 18.07 -11.08
C GLY A 149 3.02 16.72 -10.68
N TYR A 150 1.71 16.63 -10.45
CA TYR A 150 1.02 15.39 -10.02
C TYR A 150 0.05 14.86 -11.08
N LEU A 151 -0.25 15.64 -12.13
CA LEU A 151 -1.30 15.31 -13.10
C LEU A 151 -1.10 13.93 -13.73
N ASP A 152 0.11 13.63 -14.20
CA ASP A 152 0.42 12.34 -14.84
C ASP A 152 0.19 11.15 -13.88
N SER A 153 0.54 11.33 -12.61
CA SER A 153 0.36 10.29 -11.59
C SER A 153 -1.12 10.10 -11.21
N VAL A 154 -1.86 11.20 -11.09
CA VAL A 154 -3.31 11.15 -10.84
C VAL A 154 -4.04 10.50 -12.01
N LEU A 155 -3.67 10.85 -13.26
CA LEU A 155 -4.17 10.20 -14.48
C LEU A 155 -3.82 8.72 -14.53
N ALA A 156 -2.59 8.35 -14.14
CA ALA A 156 -2.18 6.94 -14.06
C ALA A 156 -3.02 6.15 -13.06
N MET A 157 -3.23 6.68 -11.85
CA MET A 157 -4.07 6.05 -10.83
C MET A 157 -5.53 5.92 -11.30
N TYR A 158 -6.09 6.99 -11.88
CA TYR A 158 -7.47 7.02 -12.36
C TYR A 158 -7.71 6.04 -13.52
N SER A 159 -6.86 6.06 -14.55
CA SER A 159 -7.01 5.19 -15.73
C SER A 159 -6.78 3.70 -15.44
N ASN A 160 -6.08 3.39 -14.35
CA ASN A 160 -5.89 2.01 -13.86
C ASN A 160 -6.94 1.60 -12.80
N GLY A 161 -7.97 2.43 -12.55
CA GLY A 161 -9.07 2.11 -11.65
C GLY A 161 -8.72 2.13 -10.16
N LEU A 162 -7.56 2.71 -9.79
CA LEU A 162 -7.08 2.82 -8.40
C LEU A 162 -7.51 4.14 -7.72
N LEU A 163 -8.07 5.05 -8.48
CA LEU A 163 -8.59 6.32 -8.00
C LEU A 163 -9.97 6.56 -8.62
N SER A 164 -10.95 6.90 -7.78
CA SER A 164 -12.28 7.36 -8.20
C SER A 164 -12.60 8.71 -7.57
N GLY A 165 -13.55 9.45 -8.15
CA GLY A 165 -14.12 10.65 -7.53
C GLY A 165 -15.06 10.29 -6.37
N TYR A 166 -15.56 11.33 -5.71
CA TYR A 166 -16.68 11.20 -4.76
C TYR A 166 -18.01 11.24 -5.53
N GLU A 167 -19.11 10.76 -4.88
CA GLU A 167 -20.44 10.69 -5.51
C GLU A 167 -21.04 12.07 -5.85
N ASP A 168 -20.50 13.14 -5.28
CA ASP A 168 -20.92 14.53 -5.44
C ASP A 168 -20.14 15.31 -6.54
N ASN A 169 -19.42 14.61 -7.38
CA ASN A 169 -18.67 15.19 -8.51
C ASN A 169 -19.53 15.48 -9.74
#